data_b5362dfec263b0d60a193adb1b6ec30e
#
_entry.id   b5362dfec263b0d60a193adb1b6ec30e
#
_cell.length_a   1.000
_cell.length_b   1.000
_cell.length_c   1.000
_cell.angle_alpha   90.00
_cell.angle_beta   90.00
_cell.angle_gamma   90.00
#
_symmetry.space_group_name_H-M   'P 1'
#
loop_
_entity.id
_entity.type
_entity.pdbx_description
1 polymer ?
#
loop_
_entity_poly.entity_id
_entity_poly.type
_entity_poly.pdbx_seq_one_letter_code
_entity_poly.pdbx_strand_id
1 'polypeptide(L)'
;KVSAIKPVAVDKNVVALHLSEALQIPTISHQDRSKMDTKQYLKFHKFLEERFPQVHRKLERKVINDYSLLFKWQGSDSTIKPVVFMAHIDVVPIEPGTESKWTHDAFSGAIADGFIWGRGAVDMKSTLVAEMEAVEGLLKEGFQPKRTYYFALGHDEEIGGDEGGKAIASHLKSKGVTFDFTIDEGMVILDETLSPAKRPTAVIGIAEKGYMTLKLTASGKGGHSSGPSLKTTLG
;
A
#
# COMPACT_ATOMS: atom_id res chain seq x y z
N LYS A 1 -32.42 -4.42 -0.14
CA LYS A 1 -31.87 -4.56 -1.51
C LYS A 1 -31.05 -3.31 -1.77
N VAL A 2 -29.77 -3.46 -2.07
CA VAL A 2 -28.92 -2.37 -2.53
C VAL A 2 -29.23 -2.18 -4.03
N SER A 3 -29.50 -0.96 -4.45
CA SER A 3 -29.67 -0.64 -5.88
C SER A 3 -28.36 -0.92 -6.62
N ALA A 4 -28.44 -1.50 -7.81
CA ALA A 4 -27.26 -1.72 -8.64
C ALA A 4 -26.61 -0.37 -8.96
N ILE A 5 -25.31 -0.24 -8.66
CA ILE A 5 -24.54 0.93 -9.02
C ILE A 5 -24.25 0.86 -10.52
N LYS A 6 -24.45 1.96 -11.24
CA LYS A 6 -24.08 2.03 -12.66
C LYS A 6 -22.56 1.91 -12.77
N PRO A 7 -22.03 0.96 -13.55
CA PRO A 7 -20.59 0.85 -13.74
C PRO A 7 -20.02 2.14 -14.34
N VAL A 8 -18.91 2.60 -13.79
CA VAL A 8 -18.14 3.69 -14.38
C VAL A 8 -17.29 3.09 -15.51
N ALA A 9 -17.27 3.76 -16.66
CA ALA A 9 -16.45 3.34 -17.78
C ALA A 9 -14.97 3.60 -17.44
N VAL A 10 -14.16 2.55 -17.51
CA VAL A 10 -12.72 2.61 -17.26
C VAL A 10 -11.98 2.08 -18.46
N ASP A 11 -10.98 2.81 -18.94
CA ASP A 11 -10.08 2.31 -19.97
C ASP A 11 -9.07 1.34 -19.35
N LYS A 12 -9.34 0.05 -19.51
CA LYS A 12 -8.53 -1.03 -18.95
C LYS A 12 -7.07 -1.00 -19.41
N ASN A 13 -6.82 -0.53 -20.64
CA ASN A 13 -5.46 -0.46 -21.18
C ASN A 13 -4.66 0.65 -20.52
N VAL A 14 -5.29 1.80 -20.27
CA VAL A 14 -4.66 2.92 -19.55
C VAL A 14 -4.34 2.51 -18.11
N VAL A 15 -5.29 1.91 -17.40
CA VAL A 15 -5.06 1.42 -16.02
C VAL A 15 -3.95 0.39 -15.97
N ALA A 16 -3.94 -0.57 -16.92
CA ALA A 16 -2.89 -1.58 -17.00
C ALA A 16 -1.51 -0.96 -17.28
N LEU A 17 -1.45 0.05 -18.16
CA LEU A 17 -0.22 0.78 -18.43
C LEU A 17 0.28 1.54 -17.18
N HIS A 18 -0.59 2.26 -16.49
CA HIS A 18 -0.20 3.01 -15.29
C HIS A 18 0.28 2.06 -14.17
N LEU A 19 -0.35 0.90 -13.98
CA LEU A 19 0.15 -0.10 -13.04
C LEU A 19 1.51 -0.65 -13.49
N SER A 20 1.67 -0.99 -14.76
CA SER A 20 2.96 -1.42 -15.33
C SER A 20 4.07 -0.41 -15.05
N GLU A 21 3.84 0.87 -15.32
CA GLU A 21 4.79 1.95 -15.07
C GLU A 21 5.10 2.12 -13.57
N ALA A 22 4.10 2.00 -12.70
CA ALA A 22 4.27 2.05 -11.25
C ALA A 22 5.19 0.92 -10.74
N LEU A 23 5.06 -0.29 -11.31
CA LEU A 23 5.88 -1.45 -10.95
C LEU A 23 7.34 -1.30 -11.40
N GLN A 24 7.61 -0.53 -12.46
CA GLN A 24 8.96 -0.24 -12.94
C GLN A 24 9.74 0.75 -12.04
N ILE A 25 9.13 1.23 -10.98
CA ILE A 25 9.77 2.12 -10.01
C ILE A 25 9.98 1.31 -8.71
N PRO A 26 11.20 0.82 -8.45
CA PRO A 26 11.49 -0.06 -7.31
C PRO A 26 11.60 0.73 -6.00
N THR A 27 10.48 1.07 -5.42
CA THR A 27 10.36 1.75 -4.12
C THR A 27 10.57 0.77 -2.97
N ILE A 28 11.75 0.13 -2.92
CA ILE A 28 12.05 -0.91 -1.94
C ILE A 28 12.32 -0.29 -0.58
N SER A 29 11.57 -0.72 0.44
CA SER A 29 11.85 -0.40 1.83
C SER A 29 12.78 -1.44 2.47
N HIS A 30 13.59 -1.00 3.40
CA HIS A 30 14.52 -1.83 4.15
C HIS A 30 14.47 -1.49 5.64
N GLN A 31 14.56 -2.48 6.51
CA GLN A 31 14.68 -2.26 7.96
C GLN A 31 15.87 -1.35 8.29
N ASP A 32 16.98 -1.52 7.57
CA ASP A 32 18.10 -0.58 7.57
C ASP A 32 17.79 0.53 6.54
N ARG A 33 17.24 1.64 7.01
CA ARG A 33 16.81 2.77 6.17
C ARG A 33 17.94 3.40 5.35
N SER A 34 19.20 3.20 5.74
CA SER A 34 20.34 3.68 4.95
C SER A 34 20.48 3.00 3.58
N LYS A 35 19.82 1.86 3.40
CA LYS A 35 19.78 1.10 2.13
C LYS A 35 18.64 1.51 1.20
N MET A 36 17.73 2.37 1.63
CA MET A 36 16.62 2.82 0.80
C MET A 36 17.13 3.74 -0.32
N ASP A 37 16.76 3.43 -1.56
CA ASP A 37 16.98 4.37 -2.68
C ASP A 37 15.86 5.41 -2.72
N THR A 38 16.07 6.50 -1.99
CA THR A 38 15.10 7.58 -1.87
C THR A 38 14.74 8.26 -3.20
N LYS A 39 15.59 8.15 -4.22
CA LYS A 39 15.31 8.69 -5.56
C LYS A 39 14.12 7.96 -6.21
N GLN A 40 13.92 6.68 -5.91
CA GLN A 40 12.78 5.93 -6.45
C GLN A 40 11.46 6.45 -5.87
N TYR A 41 11.42 6.84 -4.61
CA TYR A 41 10.22 7.45 -4.02
C TYR A 41 9.88 8.80 -4.67
N LEU A 42 10.88 9.64 -4.90
CA LEU A 42 10.67 10.90 -5.62
C LEU A 42 10.28 10.67 -7.09
N LYS A 43 10.84 9.64 -7.74
CA LYS A 43 10.41 9.22 -9.09
C LYS A 43 8.95 8.75 -9.07
N PHE A 44 8.53 8.06 -8.02
CA PHE A 44 7.14 7.62 -7.86
C PHE A 44 6.20 8.82 -7.65
N HIS A 45 6.59 9.83 -6.87
CA HIS A 45 5.82 11.08 -6.75
C HIS A 45 5.61 11.75 -8.12
N LYS A 46 6.69 11.83 -8.92
CA LYS A 46 6.62 12.39 -10.27
C LYS A 46 5.71 11.57 -11.18
N PHE A 47 5.79 10.25 -11.13
CA PHE A 47 4.88 9.36 -11.84
C PHE A 47 3.42 9.66 -11.49
N LEU A 48 3.08 9.78 -10.20
CA LEU A 48 1.71 10.10 -9.78
C LEU A 48 1.26 11.48 -10.32
N GLU A 49 2.14 12.48 -10.29
CA GLU A 49 1.85 13.82 -10.79
C GLU A 49 1.59 13.82 -12.30
N GLU A 50 2.38 13.06 -13.07
CA GLU A 50 2.26 12.96 -14.52
C GLU A 50 1.01 12.17 -14.96
N ARG A 51 0.67 11.09 -14.25
CA ARG A 51 -0.46 10.21 -14.63
C ARG A 51 -1.80 10.65 -14.05
N PHE A 52 -1.80 11.36 -12.93
CA PHE A 52 -3.01 11.81 -12.24
C PHE A 52 -3.04 13.35 -12.06
N PRO A 53 -3.01 14.12 -13.16
CA PRO A 53 -2.88 15.58 -13.09
C PRO A 53 -4.09 16.28 -12.51
N GLN A 54 -5.33 15.71 -12.57
CA GLN A 54 -6.49 16.31 -11.92
C GLN A 54 -6.40 16.15 -10.41
N VAL A 55 -5.97 14.97 -9.94
CA VAL A 55 -5.71 14.73 -8.51
C VAL A 55 -4.77 15.79 -7.97
N HIS A 56 -3.62 16.01 -8.63
CA HIS A 56 -2.62 16.96 -8.19
C HIS A 56 -3.04 18.44 -8.30
N ARG A 57 -3.95 18.76 -9.21
CA ARG A 57 -4.48 20.14 -9.38
C ARG A 57 -5.65 20.46 -8.45
N LYS A 58 -6.47 19.47 -8.08
CA LYS A 58 -7.76 19.68 -7.43
C LYS A 58 -7.76 19.30 -5.96
N LEU A 59 -6.93 18.36 -5.53
CA LEU A 59 -6.82 17.95 -4.15
C LEU A 59 -5.74 18.72 -3.42
N GLU A 60 -5.95 18.97 -2.14
CA GLU A 60 -4.88 19.44 -1.26
C GLU A 60 -3.87 18.31 -1.08
N ARG A 61 -2.60 18.53 -1.45
CA ARG A 61 -1.51 17.57 -1.31
C ARG A 61 -0.56 18.00 -0.22
N LYS A 62 -0.20 17.07 0.66
CA LYS A 62 0.85 17.25 1.66
C LYS A 62 1.84 16.10 1.59
N VAL A 63 3.13 16.42 1.66
CA VAL A 63 4.22 15.45 1.84
C VAL A 63 4.49 15.32 3.35
N ILE A 64 4.59 14.09 3.83
CA ILE A 64 4.91 13.74 5.21
C ILE A 64 6.22 12.97 5.20
N ASN A 65 7.20 13.40 6.01
CA ASN A 65 8.52 12.78 6.12
C ASN A 65 9.15 12.46 4.76
N ASP A 66 9.11 13.46 3.86
CA ASP A 66 9.72 13.52 2.53
C ASP A 66 9.11 12.56 1.49
N TYR A 67 8.54 11.42 1.86
CA TYR A 67 8.16 10.37 0.91
C TYR A 67 6.71 9.92 0.98
N SER A 68 6.02 10.06 2.11
CA SER A 68 4.59 9.77 2.20
C SER A 68 3.75 10.90 1.65
N LEU A 69 2.62 10.56 1.04
CA LEU A 69 1.70 11.53 0.46
C LEU A 69 0.35 11.47 1.17
N LEU A 70 -0.17 12.63 1.50
CA LEU A 70 -1.53 12.78 1.99
C LEU A 70 -2.28 13.71 1.04
N PHE A 71 -3.33 13.19 0.40
CA PHE A 71 -4.25 13.98 -0.39
C PHE A 71 -5.57 14.18 0.36
N LYS A 72 -6.16 15.36 0.22
CA LYS A 72 -7.47 15.67 0.75
C LYS A 72 -8.38 16.17 -0.36
N TRP A 73 -9.47 15.49 -0.60
CA TRP A 73 -10.56 15.91 -1.47
C TRP A 73 -11.68 16.48 -0.63
N GLN A 74 -11.74 17.81 -0.59
CA GLN A 74 -12.70 18.53 0.25
C GLN A 74 -14.14 18.26 -0.22
N GLY A 75 -14.97 17.78 0.69
CA GLY A 75 -16.41 17.63 0.47
C GLY A 75 -17.17 18.95 0.60
N SER A 76 -18.36 19.02 0.02
CA SER A 76 -19.24 20.18 0.09
C SER A 76 -20.00 20.31 1.42
N ASP A 77 -20.05 19.24 2.22
CA ASP A 77 -20.74 19.19 3.51
C ASP A 77 -19.76 18.82 4.64
N SER A 78 -19.38 19.81 5.42
CA SER A 78 -18.43 19.65 6.54
C SER A 78 -19.04 18.97 7.77
N THR A 79 -20.35 18.73 7.79
CA THR A 79 -21.03 18.03 8.91
C THR A 79 -20.85 16.51 8.80
N ILE A 80 -20.55 16.01 7.60
CA ILE A 80 -20.30 14.60 7.37
C ILE A 80 -18.85 14.26 7.73
N LYS A 81 -18.67 13.30 8.63
CA LYS A 81 -17.32 12.84 8.99
C LYS A 81 -16.56 12.35 7.75
N PRO A 82 -15.28 12.70 7.60
CA PRO A 82 -14.47 12.24 6.48
C PRO A 82 -14.22 10.74 6.54
N VAL A 83 -13.75 10.21 5.43
CA VAL A 83 -13.26 8.83 5.27
C VAL A 83 -11.83 8.90 4.77
N VAL A 84 -10.99 7.92 5.15
CA VAL A 84 -9.65 7.76 4.61
C VAL A 84 -9.52 6.44 3.88
N PHE A 85 -8.93 6.51 2.68
CA PHE A 85 -8.40 5.38 1.93
C PHE A 85 -6.90 5.33 2.16
N MET A 86 -6.39 4.15 2.44
CA MET A 86 -4.98 3.94 2.71
C MET A 86 -4.37 3.04 1.65
N ALA A 87 -3.14 3.35 1.30
CA ALA A 87 -2.29 2.51 0.49
C ALA A 87 -0.83 2.78 0.84
N HIS A 88 0.08 1.91 0.40
CA HIS A 88 1.50 2.17 0.56
C HIS A 88 2.24 2.18 -0.78
N ILE A 89 3.31 2.95 -0.80
CA ILE A 89 4.16 3.18 -1.97
C ILE A 89 5.27 2.14 -2.05
N ASP A 90 5.76 1.70 -0.88
CA ASP A 90 6.90 0.82 -0.77
C ASP A 90 6.56 -0.63 -1.11
N VAL A 91 7.60 -1.41 -1.29
CA VAL A 91 7.53 -2.85 -1.56
C VAL A 91 8.69 -3.55 -0.86
N VAL A 92 8.51 -4.82 -0.50
CA VAL A 92 9.59 -5.65 0.00
C VAL A 92 10.65 -5.93 -1.07
N PRO A 93 11.93 -6.17 -0.69
CA PRO A 93 12.97 -6.58 -1.63
C PRO A 93 12.67 -7.95 -2.24
N ILE A 94 13.39 -8.27 -3.32
CA ILE A 94 13.47 -9.64 -3.83
C ILE A 94 14.33 -10.46 -2.88
N GLU A 95 13.87 -11.66 -2.55
CA GLU A 95 14.66 -12.61 -1.77
C GLU A 95 15.95 -12.97 -2.53
N PRO A 96 17.14 -12.72 -1.95
CA PRO A 96 18.41 -13.00 -2.62
C PRO A 96 18.53 -14.45 -3.11
N GLY A 97 18.96 -14.63 -4.36
CA GLY A 97 19.08 -15.93 -5.01
C GLY A 97 17.78 -16.49 -5.59
N THR A 98 16.72 -15.69 -5.64
CA THR A 98 15.44 -16.04 -6.28
C THR A 98 15.18 -15.27 -7.58
N GLU A 99 16.09 -14.43 -8.01
CA GLU A 99 15.94 -13.55 -9.17
C GLU A 99 15.61 -14.35 -10.45
N SER A 100 16.28 -15.50 -10.64
CA SER A 100 16.04 -16.39 -11.78
C SER A 100 14.73 -17.19 -11.72
N LYS A 101 14.01 -17.14 -10.60
CA LYS A 101 12.73 -17.83 -10.44
C LYS A 101 11.53 -16.99 -10.90
N TRP A 102 11.75 -15.72 -11.18
CA TRP A 102 10.71 -14.85 -11.70
C TRP A 102 10.48 -15.12 -13.18
N THR A 103 9.23 -15.33 -13.59
CA THR A 103 8.85 -15.54 -15.00
C THR A 103 9.17 -14.30 -15.84
N HIS A 104 8.97 -13.12 -15.27
CA HIS A 104 9.41 -11.82 -15.79
C HIS A 104 10.20 -11.12 -14.69
N ASP A 105 11.13 -10.25 -15.04
CA ASP A 105 11.87 -9.47 -14.04
C ASP A 105 10.91 -8.77 -13.07
N ALA A 106 11.24 -8.81 -11.80
CA ALA A 106 10.36 -8.36 -10.72
C ALA A 106 9.97 -6.87 -10.81
N PHE A 107 10.75 -6.07 -11.50
CA PHE A 107 10.47 -4.65 -11.72
C PHE A 107 10.29 -4.30 -13.21
N SER A 108 9.99 -5.30 -14.05
CA SER A 108 9.72 -5.06 -15.47
C SER A 108 8.35 -4.42 -15.73
N GLY A 109 7.38 -4.63 -14.86
CA GLY A 109 5.99 -4.23 -15.11
C GLY A 109 5.40 -4.92 -16.35
N ALA A 110 5.88 -6.12 -16.71
CA ALA A 110 5.48 -6.81 -17.94
C ALA A 110 3.96 -7.02 -18.00
N ILE A 111 3.35 -6.67 -19.13
CA ILE A 111 1.96 -7.01 -19.44
C ILE A 111 1.99 -8.19 -20.40
N ALA A 112 1.80 -9.39 -19.88
CA ALA A 112 1.92 -10.63 -20.62
C ALA A 112 0.96 -11.69 -20.08
N ASP A 113 0.53 -12.61 -20.93
CA ASP A 113 -0.30 -13.78 -20.58
C ASP A 113 -1.60 -13.44 -19.83
N GLY A 114 -2.14 -12.23 -20.05
CA GLY A 114 -3.35 -11.74 -19.37
C GLY A 114 -3.12 -11.17 -17.97
N PHE A 115 -1.85 -11.00 -17.55
CA PHE A 115 -1.45 -10.50 -16.25
C PHE A 115 -0.53 -9.27 -16.36
N ILE A 116 -0.43 -8.52 -15.27
CA ILE A 116 0.58 -7.50 -15.07
C ILE A 116 1.55 -8.03 -14.00
N TRP A 117 2.80 -8.25 -14.41
CA TRP A 117 3.81 -8.93 -13.61
C TRP A 117 4.72 -7.92 -12.90
N GLY A 118 4.95 -8.14 -11.62
CA GLY A 118 5.95 -7.37 -10.89
C GLY A 118 5.78 -7.39 -9.39
N ARG A 119 6.85 -7.07 -8.66
CA ARG A 119 6.83 -6.81 -7.22
C ARG A 119 5.94 -5.59 -6.94
N GLY A 120 4.99 -5.72 -6.01
CA GLY A 120 4.01 -4.67 -5.72
C GLY A 120 2.75 -4.72 -6.59
N ALA A 121 2.63 -5.69 -7.52
CA ALA A 121 1.44 -5.82 -8.37
C ALA A 121 0.18 -6.18 -7.57
N VAL A 122 0.31 -6.91 -6.48
CA VAL A 122 -0.78 -7.25 -5.56
C VAL A 122 -0.68 -6.40 -4.30
N ASP A 123 0.46 -6.34 -3.70
CA ASP A 123 0.77 -5.67 -2.44
C ASP A 123 1.72 -4.48 -2.70
N MET A 124 1.18 -3.21 -2.76
CA MET A 124 -0.25 -2.94 -3.04
C MET A 124 -0.41 -1.81 -4.09
N LYS A 125 0.56 -1.67 -5.01
CA LYS A 125 0.50 -0.62 -6.06
C LYS A 125 -0.74 -0.73 -6.95
N SER A 126 -1.34 -1.94 -7.08
CA SER A 126 -2.60 -2.10 -7.79
C SER A 126 -3.74 -1.32 -7.12
N THR A 127 -3.87 -1.40 -5.81
CA THR A 127 -4.87 -0.66 -5.05
C THR A 127 -4.60 0.83 -5.13
N LEU A 128 -3.34 1.25 -4.92
CA LEU A 128 -2.93 2.65 -5.02
C LEU A 128 -3.29 3.25 -6.40
N VAL A 129 -2.93 2.56 -7.49
CA VAL A 129 -3.24 3.01 -8.85
C VAL A 129 -4.75 3.04 -9.08
N ALA A 130 -5.49 2.02 -8.62
CA ALA A 130 -6.95 1.97 -8.76
C ALA A 130 -7.64 3.14 -8.03
N GLU A 131 -7.18 3.50 -6.84
CA GLU A 131 -7.68 4.67 -6.11
C GLU A 131 -7.43 5.97 -6.89
N MET A 132 -6.23 6.16 -7.38
CA MET A 132 -5.86 7.35 -8.15
C MET A 132 -6.63 7.43 -9.47
N GLU A 133 -6.82 6.33 -10.18
CA GLU A 133 -7.63 6.26 -11.41
C GLU A 133 -9.08 6.63 -11.14
N ALA A 134 -9.67 6.09 -10.07
CA ALA A 134 -11.06 6.39 -9.71
C ALA A 134 -11.24 7.88 -9.42
N VAL A 135 -10.34 8.48 -8.65
CA VAL A 135 -10.39 9.90 -8.32
C VAL A 135 -10.14 10.77 -9.55
N GLU A 136 -9.14 10.45 -10.36
CA GLU A 136 -8.80 11.16 -11.61
C GLU A 136 -9.99 11.16 -12.58
N GLY A 137 -10.66 9.99 -12.74
CA GLY A 137 -11.85 9.84 -13.57
C GLY A 137 -13.02 10.68 -13.08
N LEU A 138 -13.35 10.60 -11.79
CA LEU A 138 -14.42 11.38 -11.18
C LEU A 138 -14.16 12.90 -11.30
N LEU A 139 -12.92 13.34 -11.11
CA LEU A 139 -12.55 14.75 -11.26
C LEU A 139 -12.66 15.23 -12.71
N LYS A 140 -12.35 14.38 -13.70
CA LYS A 140 -12.55 14.69 -15.13
C LYS A 140 -14.04 14.86 -15.47
N GLU A 141 -14.91 14.10 -14.81
CA GLU A 141 -16.37 14.23 -14.96
C GLU A 141 -16.96 15.42 -14.19
N GLY A 142 -16.12 16.16 -13.43
CA GLY A 142 -16.56 17.29 -12.62
C GLY A 142 -17.31 16.89 -11.35
N PHE A 143 -17.15 15.64 -10.90
CA PHE A 143 -17.78 15.16 -9.68
C PHE A 143 -17.28 15.94 -8.45
N GLN A 144 -18.21 16.40 -7.62
CA GLN A 144 -17.94 17.04 -6.34
C GLN A 144 -18.52 16.18 -5.21
N PRO A 145 -17.70 15.62 -4.34
CA PRO A 145 -18.19 14.81 -3.23
C PRO A 145 -18.91 15.66 -2.17
N LYS A 146 -19.92 15.08 -1.51
CA LYS A 146 -20.49 15.68 -0.30
C LYS A 146 -19.57 15.51 0.89
N ARG A 147 -19.04 14.30 1.09
CA ARG A 147 -18.11 13.92 2.15
C ARG A 147 -16.68 14.28 1.75
N THR A 148 -15.87 14.70 2.70
CA THR A 148 -14.42 14.83 2.51
C THR A 148 -13.75 13.45 2.49
N TYR A 149 -12.86 13.25 1.53
CA TYR A 149 -12.05 12.05 1.42
C TYR A 149 -10.58 12.37 1.63
N TYR A 150 -9.88 11.48 2.31
CA TYR A 150 -8.43 11.50 2.41
C TYR A 150 -7.87 10.25 1.72
N PHE A 151 -6.70 10.42 1.11
CA PHE A 151 -5.91 9.32 0.56
C PHE A 151 -4.53 9.39 1.22
N ALA A 152 -4.21 8.37 1.99
CA ALA A 152 -3.00 8.31 2.80
C ALA A 152 -2.06 7.27 2.21
N LEU A 153 -1.00 7.70 1.53
CA LEU A 153 -0.03 6.85 0.86
C LEU A 153 1.25 6.79 1.68
N GLY A 154 1.42 5.72 2.46
CA GLY A 154 2.60 5.47 3.28
C GLY A 154 3.80 5.05 2.44
N HIS A 155 5.03 5.29 2.95
CA HIS A 155 6.25 4.94 2.22
C HIS A 155 7.09 3.85 2.90
N ASP A 156 6.64 3.29 4.02
CA ASP A 156 7.40 2.36 4.85
C ASP A 156 6.49 1.33 5.56
N GLU A 157 5.37 0.96 4.94
CA GLU A 157 4.40 0.00 5.51
C GLU A 157 5.07 -1.34 5.77
N GLU A 158 5.81 -1.87 4.81
CA GLU A 158 6.51 -3.15 4.80
C GLU A 158 7.58 -3.29 5.91
N ILE A 159 7.93 -2.18 6.55
CA ILE A 159 8.89 -2.11 7.65
C ILE A 159 8.29 -1.53 8.94
N GLY A 160 6.96 -1.44 9.02
CA GLY A 160 6.21 -1.08 10.23
C GLY A 160 5.55 0.29 10.24
N GLY A 161 5.66 1.10 9.17
CA GLY A 161 4.87 2.31 8.94
C GLY A 161 5.11 3.49 9.88
N ASP A 162 6.22 3.51 10.61
CA ASP A 162 6.47 4.53 11.65
C ASP A 162 6.60 5.95 11.07
N GLU A 163 7.28 6.09 9.95
CA GLU A 163 7.52 7.38 9.30
C GLU A 163 6.44 7.73 8.25
N GLY A 164 5.67 6.74 7.80
CA GLY A 164 4.58 6.87 6.83
C GLY A 164 3.21 6.92 7.49
N GLY A 165 2.54 5.79 7.56
CA GLY A 165 1.15 5.68 8.03
C GLY A 165 0.94 6.27 9.43
N LYS A 166 1.82 5.97 10.38
CA LYS A 166 1.76 6.50 11.76
C LYS A 166 2.00 8.01 11.83
N ALA A 167 2.94 8.52 11.01
CA ALA A 167 3.19 9.96 10.94
C ALA A 167 2.01 10.71 10.32
N ILE A 168 1.39 10.16 9.26
CA ILE A 168 0.15 10.69 8.67
C ILE A 168 -0.97 10.70 9.71
N ALA A 169 -1.19 9.62 10.43
CA ALA A 169 -2.21 9.51 11.47
C ALA A 169 -1.97 10.54 12.59
N SER A 170 -0.72 10.70 13.03
CA SER A 170 -0.33 11.70 14.03
C SER A 170 -0.59 13.13 13.54
N HIS A 171 -0.27 13.42 12.28
CA HIS A 171 -0.56 14.71 11.66
C HIS A 171 -2.06 14.99 11.63
N LEU A 172 -2.88 14.05 11.18
CA LEU A 172 -4.33 14.20 11.10
C LEU A 172 -4.96 14.36 12.51
N LYS A 173 -4.49 13.57 13.48
CA LYS A 173 -4.90 13.72 14.88
C LYS A 173 -4.57 15.10 15.44
N SER A 174 -3.39 15.65 15.13
CA SER A 174 -3.01 17.01 15.57
C SER A 174 -3.89 18.11 14.98
N LYS A 175 -4.56 17.82 13.86
CA LYS A 175 -5.55 18.69 13.20
C LYS A 175 -6.98 18.43 13.67
N GLY A 176 -7.20 17.56 14.65
CA GLY A 176 -8.52 17.21 15.15
C GLY A 176 -9.38 16.42 14.16
N VAL A 177 -8.80 15.82 13.13
CA VAL A 177 -9.53 15.01 12.15
C VAL A 177 -9.95 13.69 12.78
N THR A 178 -11.24 13.38 12.70
CA THR A 178 -11.83 12.11 13.13
C THR A 178 -12.59 11.51 11.98
N PHE A 179 -12.23 10.30 11.59
CA PHE A 179 -12.85 9.59 10.48
C PHE A 179 -14.13 8.86 10.89
N ASP A 180 -15.03 8.66 9.94
CA ASP A 180 -16.19 7.78 10.06
C ASP A 180 -15.71 6.33 10.01
N PHE A 181 -14.89 6.02 9.00
CA PHE A 181 -14.19 4.74 8.84
C PHE A 181 -12.92 4.91 8.00
N THR A 182 -12.08 3.88 8.05
CA THR A 182 -10.86 3.74 7.25
C THR A 182 -11.03 2.54 6.32
N ILE A 183 -10.55 2.68 5.09
CA ILE A 183 -10.43 1.57 4.14
C ILE A 183 -8.95 1.36 3.87
N ASP A 184 -8.50 0.12 4.03
CA ASP A 184 -7.13 -0.32 3.81
C ASP A 184 -7.14 -1.64 3.06
N GLU A 185 -5.98 -2.18 2.76
CA GLU A 185 -5.81 -3.49 2.16
C GLU A 185 -6.11 -4.65 3.13
N GLY A 186 -5.86 -5.88 2.68
CA GLY A 186 -5.64 -7.03 3.55
C GLY A 186 -6.44 -8.28 3.28
N MET A 187 -7.70 -8.20 2.82
CA MET A 187 -8.52 -9.40 2.66
C MET A 187 -8.68 -9.79 1.19
N VAL A 188 -9.20 -10.98 0.95
CA VAL A 188 -9.25 -11.61 -0.37
C VAL A 188 -10.66 -12.00 -0.76
N ILE A 189 -10.86 -12.25 -2.06
CA ILE A 189 -12.05 -12.96 -2.55
C ILE A 189 -11.73 -14.44 -2.54
N LEU A 190 -12.36 -15.18 -1.65
CA LEU A 190 -12.23 -16.64 -1.58
C LEU A 190 -12.96 -17.29 -2.75
N ASP A 191 -12.30 -18.23 -3.40
CA ASP A 191 -12.91 -19.13 -4.36
C ASP A 191 -14.01 -19.97 -3.70
N GLU A 192 -14.94 -20.51 -4.50
CA GLU A 192 -16.06 -21.33 -4.01
C GLU A 192 -15.60 -22.58 -3.24
N THR A 193 -14.41 -23.10 -3.54
CA THR A 193 -13.85 -24.28 -2.87
C THR A 193 -13.36 -23.96 -1.46
N LEU A 194 -12.83 -22.77 -1.24
CA LEU A 194 -12.33 -22.29 0.03
C LEU A 194 -13.36 -21.52 0.86
N SER A 195 -14.42 -21.04 0.21
CA SER A 195 -15.47 -20.28 0.86
C SER A 195 -16.41 -21.19 1.68
N PRO A 196 -16.68 -20.89 2.95
CA PRO A 196 -17.72 -21.58 3.73
C PRO A 196 -19.11 -21.48 3.09
N ALA A 197 -19.37 -20.45 2.32
CA ALA A 197 -20.65 -20.23 1.62
C ALA A 197 -20.79 -21.04 0.31
N LYS A 198 -19.76 -21.81 -0.10
CA LYS A 198 -19.71 -22.60 -1.34
C LYS A 198 -20.02 -21.76 -2.59
N ARG A 199 -19.54 -20.55 -2.62
CA ARG A 199 -19.59 -19.59 -3.74
C ARG A 199 -18.47 -18.57 -3.58
N PRO A 200 -18.05 -17.86 -4.63
CA PRO A 200 -17.08 -16.77 -4.50
C PRO A 200 -17.52 -15.77 -3.42
N THR A 201 -16.66 -15.50 -2.46
CA THR A 201 -17.00 -14.68 -1.28
C THR A 201 -15.91 -13.67 -1.02
N ALA A 202 -16.26 -12.38 -1.14
CA ALA A 202 -15.39 -11.30 -0.69
C ALA A 202 -15.39 -11.24 0.85
N VAL A 203 -14.21 -11.29 1.43
CA VAL A 203 -14.03 -11.19 2.88
C VAL A 203 -13.61 -9.76 3.24
N ILE A 204 -14.24 -9.21 4.27
CA ILE A 204 -13.91 -7.87 4.78
C ILE A 204 -13.37 -8.03 6.19
N GLY A 205 -12.11 -7.65 6.41
CA GLY A 205 -11.52 -7.54 7.74
C GLY A 205 -12.11 -6.33 8.46
N ILE A 206 -12.53 -6.52 9.69
CA ILE A 206 -13.14 -5.45 10.51
C ILE A 206 -12.30 -5.10 11.73
N ALA A 207 -11.17 -5.78 11.93
CA ALA A 207 -10.23 -5.54 13.01
C ALA A 207 -8.85 -6.13 12.66
N GLU A 208 -7.82 -5.53 13.20
CA GLU A 208 -6.45 -5.99 13.12
C GLU A 208 -5.98 -6.56 14.45
N LYS A 209 -5.10 -7.58 14.38
CA LYS A 209 -4.42 -8.11 15.56
C LYS A 209 -3.29 -7.16 15.98
N GLY A 210 -2.96 -7.18 17.26
CA GLY A 210 -1.73 -6.56 17.74
C GLY A 210 -0.50 -7.29 17.17
N TYR A 211 0.53 -6.53 16.82
CA TYR A 211 1.82 -7.04 16.35
C TYR A 211 2.91 -6.74 17.38
N MET A 212 3.78 -7.71 17.62
CA MET A 212 4.92 -7.56 18.53
C MET A 212 6.09 -8.41 18.07
N THR A 213 7.25 -7.80 17.96
CA THR A 213 8.52 -8.52 17.74
C THR A 213 9.21 -8.76 19.06
N LEU A 214 9.55 -10.01 19.36
CA LEU A 214 10.36 -10.39 20.51
C LEU A 214 11.75 -10.81 20.04
N LYS A 215 12.77 -10.14 20.58
CA LYS A 215 14.16 -10.55 20.42
C LYS A 215 14.62 -11.28 21.67
N LEU A 216 14.83 -12.61 21.57
CA LEU A 216 15.44 -13.40 22.63
C LEU A 216 16.94 -13.45 22.41
N THR A 217 17.70 -13.07 23.43
CA THR A 217 19.16 -13.12 23.39
C THR A 217 19.63 -14.01 24.54
N ALA A 218 20.31 -15.09 24.19
CA ALA A 218 20.97 -15.96 25.15
C ALA A 218 22.49 -15.76 25.05
N SER A 219 23.13 -15.49 26.18
CA SER A 219 24.57 -15.31 26.26
C SER A 219 25.18 -16.34 27.20
N GLY A 220 26.29 -16.92 26.82
CA GLY A 220 26.97 -17.91 27.63
C GLY A 220 28.46 -17.96 27.34
N LYS A 221 29.20 -18.65 28.21
CA LYS A 221 30.64 -18.87 28.03
C LYS A 221 30.86 -19.81 26.84
N GLY A 222 31.72 -19.41 25.93
CA GLY A 222 32.13 -20.28 24.81
C GLY A 222 32.88 -21.51 25.30
N GLY A 223 32.80 -22.58 24.49
CA GLY A 223 33.46 -23.86 24.75
C GLY A 223 33.73 -24.62 23.47
N HIS A 224 34.40 -25.78 23.59
CA HIS A 224 34.68 -26.64 22.44
C HIS A 224 33.43 -27.46 22.08
N SER A 225 32.99 -27.43 20.81
CA SER A 225 31.75 -28.05 20.36
C SER A 225 31.71 -29.59 20.48
N SER A 226 32.88 -30.25 20.51
CA SER A 226 32.96 -31.70 20.70
C SER A 226 32.85 -32.17 22.16
N GLY A 227 32.90 -31.22 23.10
CA GLY A 227 32.76 -31.49 24.55
C GLY A 227 31.83 -30.43 25.20
N PRO A 228 30.56 -30.37 24.80
CA PRO A 228 29.65 -29.37 25.37
C PRO A 228 29.39 -29.61 26.86
N SER A 229 29.20 -28.55 27.60
CA SER A 229 28.76 -28.67 28.99
C SER A 229 27.35 -29.26 29.06
N LEU A 230 27.01 -29.89 30.20
CA LEU A 230 25.65 -30.41 30.44
C LEU A 230 24.57 -29.31 30.47
N LYS A 231 25.02 -28.06 30.68
CA LYS A 231 24.15 -26.87 30.59
C LYS A 231 24.69 -25.99 29.48
N THR A 232 23.97 -25.88 28.41
CA THR A 232 24.28 -24.97 27.30
C THR A 232 23.51 -23.66 27.45
N THR A 233 23.86 -22.64 26.64
CA THR A 233 23.19 -21.34 26.68
C THR A 233 21.71 -21.41 26.26
N LEU A 234 21.32 -22.47 25.57
CA LEU A 234 19.96 -22.67 25.07
C LEU A 234 19.21 -23.83 25.73
N GLY A 235 19.80 -24.53 26.70
CA GLY A 235 19.16 -25.64 27.41
C GLY A 235 20.12 -26.61 28.07
#